data_29931458d626c0e3c83a0c0f3e301545
#
_entry.id   29931458d626c0e3c83a0c0f3e301545
#
_cell.length_a   1.000
_cell.length_b   1.000
_cell.length_c   1.000
_cell.angle_alpha   90.00
_cell.angle_beta   90.00
_cell.angle_gamma   90.00
#
_symmetry.space_group_name_H-M   'P 1'
#
loop_
_entity.id
_entity.type
_entity.pdbx_description
1 polymer ?
#
loop_
_entity_poly.entity_id
_entity_poly.type
_entity_poly.pdbx_seq_one_letter_code
_entity_poly.pdbx_strand_id
1 'polypeptide(L)'
;MNIEIRRAHPNDAEVLTAIAHAAKRHWDYPEAWIEQWKIDLTITPEFISEHEVFVALVDQKIVGCCALVLSDSLAEIEHMWMRPEQMGSGIGRALFEHAKRHAEERGARVLELSADPNAEGFYARMGAERIGKIPAGMSGDESRVLPRMSMNLNSQTASVFSKVKDQSSQT
;
A
#
# COMPACT_ATOMS: atom_id res chain seq x y z
N MET A 1 -17.18 -14.06 -7.22
CA MET A 1 -16.18 -13.09 -7.70
C MET A 1 -14.78 -13.71 -7.55
N ASN A 2 -14.10 -13.90 -8.65
CA ASN A 2 -12.75 -14.46 -8.63
C ASN A 2 -11.73 -13.30 -8.53
N ILE A 3 -11.05 -13.22 -7.40
CA ILE A 3 -10.01 -12.21 -7.15
C ILE A 3 -8.67 -12.87 -7.37
N GLU A 4 -7.87 -12.32 -8.24
CA GLU A 4 -6.48 -12.71 -8.46
C GLU A 4 -5.57 -11.56 -8.01
N ILE A 5 -4.48 -11.89 -7.31
CA ILE A 5 -3.44 -10.92 -6.97
C ILE A 5 -2.13 -11.41 -7.57
N ARG A 6 -1.49 -10.56 -8.34
CA ARG A 6 -0.19 -10.86 -8.97
C ARG A 6 0.76 -9.67 -8.86
N ARG A 7 2.00 -9.94 -9.15
CA ARG A 7 3.01 -8.89 -9.36
C ARG A 7 2.59 -8.02 -10.55
N ALA A 8 2.76 -6.71 -10.43
CA ALA A 8 2.57 -5.79 -11.55
C ALA A 8 3.66 -5.97 -12.61
N HIS A 9 3.30 -5.79 -13.87
CA HIS A 9 4.23 -5.68 -14.98
C HIS A 9 4.47 -4.20 -15.32
N PRO A 10 5.65 -3.81 -15.84
CA PRO A 10 5.88 -2.42 -16.28
C PRO A 10 4.81 -1.89 -17.24
N ASN A 11 4.24 -2.78 -18.07
CA ASN A 11 3.15 -2.44 -18.98
C ASN A 11 1.82 -2.09 -18.29
N ASP A 12 1.67 -2.38 -17.01
CA ASP A 12 0.48 -2.00 -16.24
C ASP A 12 0.49 -0.52 -15.81
N ALA A 13 1.61 0.19 -15.97
CA ALA A 13 1.84 1.54 -15.43
C ALA A 13 0.72 2.53 -15.77
N GLU A 14 0.27 2.57 -17.01
CA GLU A 14 -0.80 3.48 -17.45
C GLU A 14 -2.12 3.20 -16.74
N VAL A 15 -2.49 1.93 -16.61
CA VAL A 15 -3.71 1.50 -15.90
C VAL A 15 -3.63 1.86 -14.43
N LEU A 16 -2.48 1.65 -13.78
CA LEU A 16 -2.30 1.97 -12.36
C LEU A 16 -2.39 3.48 -12.12
N THR A 17 -1.80 4.29 -12.98
CA THR A 17 -1.92 5.75 -12.93
C THR A 17 -3.36 6.21 -13.10
N ALA A 18 -4.10 5.63 -14.03
CA ALA A 18 -5.53 5.93 -14.24
C ALA A 18 -6.37 5.57 -12.99
N ILE A 19 -6.07 4.46 -12.34
CA ILE A 19 -6.75 4.06 -11.08
C ILE A 19 -6.44 5.05 -9.96
N ALA A 20 -5.18 5.49 -9.81
CA ALA A 20 -4.80 6.49 -8.81
C ALA A 20 -5.58 7.80 -8.98
N HIS A 21 -5.69 8.30 -10.20
CA HIS A 21 -6.48 9.49 -10.53
C HIS A 21 -7.97 9.31 -10.24
N ALA A 22 -8.55 8.18 -10.64
CA ALA A 22 -9.97 7.88 -10.39
C ALA A 22 -10.27 7.81 -8.88
N ALA A 23 -9.39 7.20 -8.10
CA ALA A 23 -9.52 7.10 -6.65
C ALA A 23 -9.47 8.49 -5.98
N LYS A 24 -8.57 9.37 -6.42
CA LYS A 24 -8.49 10.74 -5.91
C LYS A 24 -9.73 11.56 -6.24
N ARG A 25 -10.24 11.46 -7.46
CA ARG A 25 -11.47 12.15 -7.87
C ARG A 25 -12.70 11.69 -7.10
N HIS A 26 -12.72 10.45 -6.66
CA HIS A 26 -13.83 9.90 -5.86
C HIS A 26 -14.07 10.68 -4.56
N TRP A 27 -13.04 11.28 -3.99
CA TRP A 27 -13.11 12.05 -2.74
C TRP A 27 -13.47 13.52 -2.94
N ASP A 28 -13.90 13.92 -4.14
CA ASP A 28 -14.33 15.29 -4.46
C ASP A 28 -13.27 16.37 -4.19
N TYR A 29 -12.00 16.02 -4.31
CA TYR A 29 -10.95 17.03 -4.24
C TYR A 29 -11.03 18.00 -5.43
N PRO A 30 -10.71 19.31 -5.22
CA PRO A 30 -10.66 20.26 -6.33
C PRO A 30 -9.77 19.76 -7.47
N GLU A 31 -10.21 19.93 -8.72
CA GLU A 31 -9.43 19.48 -9.87
C GLU A 31 -8.05 20.15 -9.93
N ALA A 32 -7.92 21.40 -9.43
CA ALA A 32 -6.64 22.06 -9.30
C ALA A 32 -5.65 21.32 -8.38
N TRP A 33 -6.15 20.64 -7.34
CA TRP A 33 -5.31 19.81 -6.47
C TRP A 33 -4.88 18.52 -7.19
N ILE A 34 -5.79 17.89 -7.89
CA ILE A 34 -5.49 16.68 -8.67
C ILE A 34 -4.42 16.97 -9.73
N GLU A 35 -4.48 18.12 -10.38
CA GLU A 35 -3.45 18.55 -11.34
C GLU A 35 -2.08 18.77 -10.66
N GLN A 36 -2.06 19.35 -9.45
CA GLN A 36 -0.82 19.48 -8.67
C GLN A 36 -0.25 18.12 -8.26
N TRP A 37 -1.09 17.14 -7.95
CA TRP A 37 -0.68 15.79 -7.57
C TRP A 37 -0.34 14.89 -8.77
N LYS A 38 -0.46 15.37 -9.99
CA LYS A 38 -0.30 14.56 -11.19
C LYS A 38 1.01 13.75 -11.21
N ILE A 39 2.11 14.36 -10.82
CA ILE A 39 3.41 13.68 -10.74
C ILE A 39 3.39 12.61 -9.64
N ASP A 40 2.88 12.95 -8.46
CA ASP A 40 2.82 12.05 -7.31
C ASP A 40 1.88 10.86 -7.54
N LEU A 41 0.85 11.04 -8.38
CA LEU A 41 -0.10 9.99 -8.76
C LEU A 41 0.37 9.15 -9.95
N THR A 42 1.45 9.54 -10.61
CA THR A 42 1.98 8.81 -11.76
C THR A 42 2.83 7.64 -11.30
N ILE A 43 2.44 6.45 -11.71
CA ILE A 43 3.20 5.22 -11.50
C ILE A 43 3.88 4.86 -12.81
N THR A 44 5.21 4.93 -12.83
CA THR A 44 6.00 4.71 -14.05
C THR A 44 6.39 3.23 -14.22
N PRO A 45 6.69 2.77 -15.46
CA PRO A 45 7.24 1.44 -15.68
C PRO A 45 8.52 1.18 -14.88
N GLU A 46 9.37 2.18 -14.74
CA GLU A 46 10.62 2.12 -13.97
C GLU A 46 10.34 1.89 -12.49
N PHE A 47 9.38 2.64 -11.92
CA PHE A 47 8.95 2.44 -10.53
C PHE A 47 8.47 1.00 -10.28
N ILE A 48 7.66 0.45 -11.19
CA ILE A 48 7.17 -0.93 -11.09
C ILE A 48 8.32 -1.94 -11.12
N SER A 49 9.33 -1.70 -11.97
CA SER A 49 10.51 -2.57 -12.07
C SER A 49 11.42 -2.50 -10.85
N GLU A 50 11.51 -1.35 -10.20
CA GLU A 50 12.43 -1.09 -9.08
C GLU A 50 11.84 -1.45 -7.71
N HIS A 51 10.50 -1.53 -7.60
CA HIS A 51 9.81 -1.70 -6.31
C HIS A 51 8.85 -2.90 -6.32
N GLU A 52 8.30 -3.20 -5.16
CA GLU A 52 7.38 -4.31 -4.94
C GLU A 52 5.94 -3.86 -5.21
N VAL A 53 5.45 -4.03 -6.44
CA VAL A 53 4.14 -3.57 -6.86
C VAL A 53 3.22 -4.76 -7.16
N PHE A 54 2.06 -4.78 -6.53
CA PHE A 54 1.04 -5.81 -6.70
C PHE A 54 -0.25 -5.22 -7.25
N VAL A 55 -0.95 -6.02 -8.05
CA VAL A 55 -2.26 -5.66 -8.61
C VAL A 55 -3.30 -6.70 -8.24
N ALA A 56 -4.50 -6.22 -7.99
CA ALA A 56 -5.67 -7.07 -7.83
C ALA A 56 -6.51 -7.04 -9.12
N LEU A 57 -6.92 -8.21 -9.59
CA LEU A 57 -7.76 -8.37 -10.77
C LEU A 57 -9.09 -9.00 -10.39
N VAL A 58 -10.12 -8.53 -11.05
CA VAL A 58 -11.46 -9.15 -11.06
C VAL A 58 -11.83 -9.39 -12.53
N ASP A 59 -12.16 -10.62 -12.88
CA ASP A 59 -12.48 -11.01 -14.25
C ASP A 59 -11.44 -10.50 -15.27
N GLN A 60 -10.15 -10.73 -14.98
CA GLN A 60 -8.99 -10.35 -15.79
C GLN A 60 -8.75 -8.82 -15.91
N LYS A 61 -9.49 -8.00 -15.18
CA LYS A 61 -9.32 -6.54 -15.20
C LYS A 61 -8.66 -6.07 -13.90
N ILE A 62 -7.63 -5.24 -14.01
CA ILE A 62 -6.98 -4.62 -12.86
C ILE A 62 -7.95 -3.63 -12.21
N VAL A 63 -8.19 -3.82 -10.92
CA VAL A 63 -9.12 -3.01 -10.11
C VAL A 63 -8.46 -2.27 -8.97
N GLY A 64 -7.22 -2.60 -8.65
CA GLY A 64 -6.45 -1.93 -7.61
C GLY A 64 -4.98 -2.30 -7.63
N CYS A 65 -4.19 -1.54 -6.90
CA CYS A 65 -2.76 -1.81 -6.72
C CYS A 65 -2.27 -1.41 -5.33
N CYS A 66 -1.18 -2.05 -4.92
CA CYS A 66 -0.42 -1.69 -3.73
C CYS A 66 1.07 -1.73 -4.07
N ALA A 67 1.78 -0.66 -3.78
CA ALA A 67 3.21 -0.55 -4.03
C ALA A 67 3.98 -0.36 -2.73
N LEU A 68 4.96 -1.22 -2.50
CA LEU A 68 5.88 -1.17 -1.37
C LEU A 68 7.25 -0.71 -1.82
N VAL A 69 7.84 0.20 -1.06
CA VAL A 69 9.27 0.50 -1.09
C VAL A 69 9.91 -0.14 0.13
N LEU A 70 10.85 -1.05 -0.09
CA LEU A 70 11.53 -1.78 0.97
C LEU A 70 12.88 -1.15 1.26
N SER A 71 13.20 -0.95 2.53
CA SER A 71 14.46 -0.40 3.02
C SER A 71 14.81 -1.05 4.34
N ASP A 72 15.83 -1.92 4.36
CA ASP A 72 16.23 -2.68 5.53
C ASP A 72 15.04 -3.41 6.19
N SER A 73 14.68 -3.01 7.41
CA SER A 73 13.55 -3.59 8.14
C SER A 73 12.24 -2.82 8.00
N LEU A 74 12.19 -1.80 7.14
CA LEU A 74 11.02 -0.95 6.90
C LEU A 74 10.40 -1.25 5.54
N ALA A 75 9.09 -1.45 5.52
CA ALA A 75 8.27 -1.42 4.32
C ALA A 75 7.42 -0.15 4.33
N GLU A 76 7.48 0.63 3.28
CA GLU A 76 6.65 1.81 3.09
C GLU A 76 5.61 1.55 2.01
N ILE A 77 4.33 1.77 2.29
CA ILE A 77 3.30 1.81 1.24
C ILE A 77 3.38 3.17 0.57
N GLU A 78 3.85 3.18 -0.66
CA GLU A 78 3.96 4.37 -1.48
C GLU A 78 2.69 4.65 -2.28
N HIS A 79 2.02 3.57 -2.72
CA HIS A 79 0.75 3.63 -3.43
C HIS A 79 -0.19 2.53 -2.93
N MET A 80 -1.44 2.90 -2.72
CA MET A 80 -2.55 1.98 -2.46
C MET A 80 -3.81 2.58 -3.08
N TRP A 81 -4.25 2.05 -4.20
CA TRP A 81 -5.35 2.61 -4.97
C TRP A 81 -6.34 1.52 -5.37
N MET A 82 -7.62 1.85 -5.29
CA MET A 82 -8.73 1.00 -5.74
C MET A 82 -9.60 1.77 -6.72
N ARG A 83 -10.12 1.09 -7.73
CA ARG A 83 -11.21 1.66 -8.52
C ARG A 83 -12.38 1.99 -7.60
N PRO A 84 -13.00 3.18 -7.72
CA PRO A 84 -14.10 3.60 -6.84
C PRO A 84 -15.24 2.58 -6.74
N GLU A 85 -15.61 1.97 -7.86
CA GLU A 85 -16.68 0.96 -7.94
C GLU A 85 -16.36 -0.35 -7.20
N GLN A 86 -15.11 -0.57 -6.84
CA GLN A 86 -14.65 -1.75 -6.09
C GLN A 86 -14.33 -1.45 -4.62
N MET A 87 -14.46 -0.21 -4.20
CA MET A 87 -14.28 0.15 -2.80
C MET A 87 -15.36 -0.53 -1.93
N GLY A 88 -14.97 -0.99 -0.75
CA GLY A 88 -15.88 -1.69 0.16
C GLY A 88 -16.19 -3.15 -0.20
N SER A 89 -15.57 -3.69 -1.24
CA SER A 89 -15.78 -5.08 -1.69
C SER A 89 -14.91 -6.13 -0.98
N GLY A 90 -13.95 -5.69 -0.15
CA GLY A 90 -12.96 -6.56 0.49
C GLY A 90 -11.70 -6.79 -0.34
N ILE A 91 -11.64 -6.32 -1.57
CA ILE A 91 -10.47 -6.48 -2.46
C ILE A 91 -9.28 -5.68 -1.92
N GLY A 92 -9.52 -4.45 -1.46
CA GLY A 92 -8.48 -3.62 -0.84
C GLY A 92 -7.84 -4.31 0.36
N ARG A 93 -8.63 -4.96 1.20
CA ARG A 93 -8.13 -5.75 2.32
C ARG A 93 -7.26 -6.92 1.85
N ALA A 94 -7.72 -7.68 0.86
CA ALA A 94 -6.97 -8.81 0.32
C ALA A 94 -5.63 -8.37 -0.27
N LEU A 95 -5.62 -7.26 -1.00
CA LEU A 95 -4.41 -6.67 -1.58
C LEU A 95 -3.43 -6.18 -0.51
N PHE A 96 -3.94 -5.50 0.52
CA PHE A 96 -3.13 -5.05 1.66
C PHE A 96 -2.49 -6.22 2.41
N GLU A 97 -3.27 -7.26 2.72
CA GLU A 97 -2.76 -8.46 3.42
C GLU A 97 -1.73 -9.22 2.59
N HIS A 98 -1.89 -9.26 1.28
CA HIS A 98 -0.90 -9.84 0.37
C HIS A 98 0.43 -9.07 0.42
N ALA A 99 0.36 -7.73 0.29
CA ALA A 99 1.53 -6.86 0.34
C ALA A 99 2.24 -6.94 1.71
N LYS A 100 1.46 -6.95 2.79
CA LYS A 100 1.98 -7.11 4.15
C LYS A 100 2.75 -8.41 4.33
N ARG A 101 2.18 -9.55 3.92
CA ARG A 101 2.87 -10.85 3.96
C ARG A 101 4.18 -10.82 3.16
N HIS A 102 4.14 -10.25 1.96
CA HIS A 102 5.33 -10.13 1.15
C HIS A 102 6.42 -9.29 1.86
N ALA A 103 6.05 -8.18 2.49
CA ALA A 103 6.97 -7.37 3.28
C ALA A 103 7.60 -8.19 4.43
N GLU A 104 6.80 -8.96 5.15
CA GLU A 104 7.28 -9.86 6.22
C GLU A 104 8.26 -10.91 5.69
N GLU A 105 7.95 -11.56 4.58
CA GLU A 105 8.80 -12.55 3.92
C GLU A 105 10.14 -11.93 3.45
N ARG A 106 10.15 -10.64 3.11
CA ARG A 106 11.34 -9.89 2.73
C ARG A 106 12.12 -9.33 3.93
N GLY A 107 11.68 -9.62 5.15
CA GLY A 107 12.39 -9.26 6.38
C GLY A 107 11.98 -7.90 6.98
N ALA A 108 10.96 -7.26 6.46
CA ALA A 108 10.44 -6.04 7.08
C ALA A 108 9.84 -6.35 8.45
N ARG A 109 10.08 -5.45 9.40
CA ARG A 109 9.55 -5.52 10.77
C ARG A 109 8.53 -4.46 11.08
N VAL A 110 8.50 -3.42 10.28
CA VAL A 110 7.59 -2.29 10.41
C VAL A 110 7.06 -1.95 9.03
N LEU A 111 5.76 -1.67 8.95
CA LEU A 111 5.11 -1.14 7.77
C LEU A 111 4.58 0.25 8.11
N GLU A 112 4.93 1.22 7.30
CA GLU A 112 4.51 2.61 7.49
C GLU A 112 3.89 3.18 6.21
N LEU A 113 3.11 4.23 6.37
CA LEU A 113 2.50 4.97 5.26
C LEU A 113 2.03 6.35 5.70
N SER A 114 1.91 7.25 4.73
CA SER A 114 1.18 8.50 4.88
C SER A 114 -0.18 8.33 4.19
N ALA A 115 -1.24 8.30 5.00
CA ALA A 115 -2.57 8.01 4.50
C ALA A 115 -3.24 9.27 3.94
N ASP A 116 -4.03 9.12 2.87
CA ASP A 116 -5.07 10.10 2.59
C ASP A 116 -6.02 10.16 3.80
N PRO A 117 -6.44 11.35 4.25
CA PRO A 117 -7.34 11.47 5.39
C PRO A 117 -8.62 10.63 5.26
N ASN A 118 -9.12 10.46 4.04
CA ASN A 118 -10.29 9.61 3.76
C ASN A 118 -10.02 8.11 3.91
N ALA A 119 -8.76 7.69 3.87
CA ALA A 119 -8.34 6.29 3.96
C ALA A 119 -7.83 5.89 5.35
N GLU A 120 -7.67 6.83 6.28
CA GLU A 120 -7.16 6.54 7.63
C GLU A 120 -7.94 5.41 8.31
N GLY A 121 -9.28 5.43 8.22
CA GLY A 121 -10.14 4.39 8.78
C GLY A 121 -9.90 3.00 8.19
N PHE A 122 -9.59 2.91 6.90
CA PHE A 122 -9.22 1.64 6.27
C PHE A 122 -7.94 1.08 6.88
N TYR A 123 -6.88 1.86 6.99
CA TYR A 123 -5.61 1.39 7.56
C TYR A 123 -5.71 1.08 9.04
N ALA A 124 -6.51 1.83 9.81
CA ALA A 124 -6.79 1.52 11.21
C ALA A 124 -7.47 0.14 11.35
N ARG A 125 -8.43 -0.19 10.49
CA ARG A 125 -9.05 -1.52 10.46
C ARG A 125 -8.07 -2.62 10.04
N MET A 126 -7.03 -2.29 9.28
CA MET A 126 -5.96 -3.25 8.93
C MET A 126 -4.94 -3.45 10.08
N GLY A 127 -5.04 -2.69 11.15
CA GLY A 127 -4.18 -2.79 12.32
C GLY A 127 -3.08 -1.75 12.42
N ALA A 128 -3.05 -0.75 11.52
CA ALA A 128 -2.11 0.35 11.61
C ALA A 128 -2.58 1.39 12.65
N GLU A 129 -1.62 1.98 13.35
CA GLU A 129 -1.86 3.04 14.33
C GLU A 129 -1.30 4.36 13.83
N ARG A 130 -2.00 5.44 14.14
CA ARG A 130 -1.51 6.78 13.84
C ARG A 130 -0.36 7.14 14.77
N ILE A 131 0.80 7.43 14.17
CA ILE A 131 2.01 7.81 14.93
C ILE A 131 2.36 9.28 14.80
N GLY A 132 1.68 10.03 13.94
CA GLY A 132 1.93 11.43 13.72
C GLY A 132 1.15 11.98 12.54
N LYS A 133 1.60 13.10 12.04
CA LYS A 133 1.02 13.78 10.87
C LYS A 133 2.11 14.45 10.05
N ILE A 134 1.86 14.55 8.75
CA ILE A 134 2.76 15.23 7.81
C ILE A 134 2.02 16.43 7.22
N PRO A 135 2.62 17.63 7.27
CA PRO A 135 2.04 18.79 6.59
C PRO A 135 1.88 18.53 5.09
N ALA A 136 0.68 18.79 4.57
CA ALA A 136 0.34 18.59 3.18
C ALA A 136 -0.64 19.68 2.71
N GLY A 137 -0.36 20.92 3.09
CA GLY A 137 -1.18 22.08 2.78
C GLY A 137 -1.38 22.27 1.28
N MET A 138 -2.61 22.62 0.90
CA MET A 138 -3.01 22.92 -0.46
C MET A 138 -3.66 24.29 -0.51
N SER A 139 -3.70 24.89 -1.69
CA SER A 139 -4.40 26.17 -1.88
C SER A 139 -5.86 26.06 -1.46
N GLY A 140 -6.29 26.90 -0.49
CA GLY A 140 -7.62 26.84 0.12
C GLY A 140 -7.73 25.93 1.35
N ASP A 141 -6.71 25.14 1.65
CA ASP A 141 -6.56 24.35 2.89
C ASP A 141 -5.09 24.19 3.25
N GLU A 142 -4.49 25.26 3.70
CA GLU A 142 -3.05 25.32 4.06
C GLU A 142 -2.75 24.51 5.34
N SER A 143 -3.75 24.23 6.16
CA SER A 143 -3.62 23.43 7.40
C SER A 143 -3.77 21.92 7.18
N ARG A 144 -4.03 21.49 5.95
CA ARG A 144 -4.19 20.08 5.61
C ARG A 144 -2.98 19.27 6.03
N VAL A 145 -3.23 18.10 6.64
CA VAL A 145 -2.19 17.15 7.05
C VAL A 145 -2.56 15.75 6.58
N LEU A 146 -1.55 14.91 6.39
CA LEU A 146 -1.73 13.48 6.18
C LEU A 146 -1.43 12.74 7.49
N PRO A 147 -2.32 11.84 7.96
CA PRO A 147 -1.97 10.96 9.07
C PRO A 147 -0.81 10.04 8.68
N ARG A 148 0.22 10.03 9.51
CA ARG A 148 1.31 9.06 9.41
C ARG A 148 0.93 7.84 10.23
N MET A 149 0.97 6.66 9.62
CA MET A 149 0.49 5.42 10.23
C MET A 149 1.59 4.37 10.21
N SER A 150 1.58 3.50 11.22
CA SER A 150 2.59 2.44 11.38
C SER A 150 1.95 1.18 11.96
N MET A 151 2.49 0.04 11.58
CA MET A 151 2.19 -1.23 12.23
C MET A 151 3.45 -2.09 12.32
N ASN A 152 3.55 -2.83 13.41
CA ASN A 152 4.58 -3.83 13.60
C ASN A 152 4.23 -5.08 12.78
N LEU A 153 5.23 -5.64 12.12
CA LEU A 153 5.13 -6.88 11.36
C LEU A 153 5.74 -8.02 12.16
N ASN A 154 5.08 -9.18 12.14
CA ASN A 154 5.60 -10.38 12.74
C ASN A 154 6.48 -11.11 11.74
N SER A 155 7.81 -11.08 11.93
CA SER A 155 8.67 -11.93 11.11
C SER A 155 8.51 -13.39 11.56
N GLN A 156 7.77 -14.19 10.78
CA GLN A 156 7.64 -15.64 11.03
C GLN A 156 8.98 -16.39 10.93
N THR A 157 9.99 -15.80 10.33
CA THR A 157 11.34 -16.36 10.24
C THR A 157 12.06 -16.50 11.59
N ALA A 158 11.74 -15.72 12.60
CA ALA A 158 12.33 -15.86 13.94
C ALA A 158 11.86 -17.13 14.68
N SER A 159 10.66 -17.62 14.39
CA SER A 159 10.08 -18.81 15.04
C SER A 159 10.66 -20.14 14.55
N VAL A 160 11.17 -20.20 13.31
CA VAL A 160 11.76 -21.41 12.74
C VAL A 160 13.18 -21.64 13.29
N PHE A 161 13.94 -20.57 13.51
CA PHE A 161 15.30 -20.67 14.06
C PHE A 161 15.35 -20.97 15.55
N SER A 162 14.34 -20.62 16.34
CA SER A 162 14.29 -20.95 17.75
C SER A 162 13.96 -22.43 18.01
N LYS A 163 13.19 -23.08 17.14
CA LYS A 163 12.88 -24.51 17.23
C LYS A 163 14.05 -25.43 16.86
N VAL A 164 14.98 -24.96 16.06
CA VAL A 164 16.17 -25.76 15.67
C VAL A 164 17.26 -25.72 16.75
N LYS A 165 17.30 -24.67 17.58
CA LYS A 165 18.27 -24.62 18.69
C LYS A 165 17.92 -25.48 19.89
N ASP A 166 16.65 -25.84 20.07
CA ASP A 166 16.21 -26.63 21.22
C ASP A 166 16.35 -28.17 21.02
N GLN A 167 16.64 -28.58 19.77
CA GLN A 167 16.85 -30.04 19.49
C GLN A 167 18.33 -30.47 19.46
N SER A 168 19.27 -29.53 19.62
CA SER A 168 20.72 -29.88 19.66
C SER A 168 21.34 -29.92 21.04
N SER A 169 20.52 -29.87 22.11
CA SER A 169 21.00 -29.89 23.50
C SER A 169 20.63 -31.18 24.26
N GLN A 170 20.21 -32.25 23.56
CA GLN A 170 19.99 -33.57 24.18
C GLN A 170 20.75 -34.65 23.40
N THR A 171 22.06 -34.70 23.62
CA THR A 171 22.90 -35.90 23.50
C THR A 171 24.10 -35.74 24.43
#